data_8f279b6956ac78f04e8ae00ed26d657b
#
_entry.id   8f279b6956ac78f04e8ae00ed26d657b
#
_cell.length_a   1.000
_cell.length_b   1.000
_cell.length_c   1.000
_cell.angle_alpha   90.00
_cell.angle_beta   90.00
_cell.angle_gamma   90.00
#
_symmetry.space_group_name_H-M   'P 1'
#
loop_
_entity.id
_entity.type
_entity.pdbx_description
1 polymer ?
#
loop_
_entity_poly.entity_id
_entity_poly.type
_entity_poly.pdbx_seq_one_letter_code
_entity_poly.pdbx_strand_id
1 'polypeptide(L)'
;MKTSPFDPKHLRDSVFAVPPMARDRNGVVCADENKKIIRHLESGGIRSILYGGNAVFYHISLNEFATTLSVLADSASSNTVIVPSIGPAYGFAADQVDVLRDFEFPTVMLLPSRDVVDQDGIATGVLRLADQLGKPIVLYLKIDEWLDPKLIESLESDGAISWIKYAVVRDDPSDDDYLRRVIDVFPTDRIVSGIGEQPAIIHLRDFAITGFTSGCVCVAPARSMEMMHAIHAGDYDKAEEIRRWFLPLEDLRNQINPIRVLHHAVDAAGIAKTGPLQPFLSDLPDDQIDQISIAARSLLT
;
A
#
# COMPACT_ATOMS: atom_id res chain seq x y z
N MET A 1 -17.32 -3.09 3.40
CA MET A 1 -16.07 -3.83 3.06
C MET A 1 -16.19 -5.31 3.39
N LYS A 2 -15.23 -6.13 2.92
CA LYS A 2 -15.12 -7.54 3.28
C LYS A 2 -14.57 -7.69 4.70
N THR A 3 -15.22 -8.49 5.53
CA THR A 3 -14.89 -8.68 6.97
C THR A 3 -14.35 -10.06 7.32
N SER A 4 -14.38 -11.02 6.36
CA SER A 4 -13.82 -12.36 6.57
C SER A 4 -12.30 -12.30 6.86
N PRO A 5 -11.73 -13.31 7.53
CA PRO A 5 -10.29 -13.41 7.69
C PRO A 5 -9.59 -13.23 6.35
N PHE A 6 -8.39 -12.63 6.39
CA PHE A 6 -7.61 -12.38 5.18
C PHE A 6 -7.30 -13.71 4.48
N ASP A 7 -7.60 -13.80 3.18
CA ASP A 7 -7.28 -14.94 2.32
C ASP A 7 -6.12 -14.52 1.40
N PRO A 8 -4.98 -15.25 1.39
CA PRO A 8 -3.84 -14.94 0.51
C PRO A 8 -4.19 -14.82 -0.99
N LYS A 9 -5.28 -15.44 -1.44
CA LYS A 9 -5.76 -15.28 -2.82
C LYS A 9 -6.00 -13.82 -3.20
N HIS A 10 -6.35 -12.95 -2.26
CA HIS A 10 -6.52 -11.52 -2.50
C HIS A 10 -5.24 -10.84 -2.99
N LEU A 11 -4.06 -11.40 -2.66
CA LEU A 11 -2.76 -10.90 -3.11
C LEU A 11 -2.53 -11.18 -4.60
N ARG A 12 -3.12 -12.26 -5.12
CA ARG A 12 -3.00 -12.69 -6.51
C ARG A 12 -4.14 -12.17 -7.40
N ASP A 13 -5.35 -12.09 -6.84
CA ASP A 13 -6.55 -11.79 -7.62
C ASP A 13 -6.73 -10.29 -7.89
N SER A 14 -6.02 -9.42 -7.19
CA SER A 14 -6.13 -7.98 -7.35
C SER A 14 -4.82 -7.27 -7.03
N VAL A 15 -4.44 -6.30 -7.87
CA VAL A 15 -3.43 -5.30 -7.48
C VAL A 15 -3.90 -4.63 -6.19
N PHE A 16 -2.98 -4.45 -5.24
CA PHE A 16 -3.23 -3.67 -4.04
C PHE A 16 -3.12 -2.18 -4.34
N ALA A 17 -4.25 -1.50 -4.42
CA ALA A 17 -4.24 -0.05 -4.54
C ALA A 17 -3.78 0.61 -3.23
N VAL A 18 -2.94 1.63 -3.34
CA VAL A 18 -2.48 2.43 -2.20
C VAL A 18 -2.85 3.90 -2.39
N PRO A 19 -4.15 4.25 -2.23
CA PRO A 19 -4.67 5.57 -2.56
C PRO A 19 -4.23 6.66 -1.58
N PRO A 20 -4.35 7.95 -1.98
CA PRO A 20 -4.33 9.06 -1.05
C PRO A 20 -5.61 9.04 -0.19
N MET A 21 -5.57 9.74 0.96
CA MET A 21 -6.74 10.05 1.77
C MET A 21 -7.26 11.43 1.40
N ALA A 22 -8.48 11.49 0.88
CA ALA A 22 -9.10 12.75 0.54
C ALA A 22 -9.60 13.48 1.80
N ARG A 23 -9.31 14.78 1.88
CA ARG A 23 -9.65 15.67 2.99
C ARG A 23 -10.38 16.91 2.50
N ASP A 24 -11.19 17.50 3.34
CA ASP A 24 -11.79 18.79 3.06
C ASP A 24 -10.77 19.93 3.24
N ARG A 25 -11.18 21.16 2.94
CA ARG A 25 -10.34 22.37 3.08
C ARG A 25 -9.81 22.62 4.50
N ASN A 26 -10.41 21.99 5.52
CA ASN A 26 -10.00 22.11 6.91
C ASN A 26 -9.09 20.94 7.34
N GLY A 27 -8.75 20.03 6.42
CA GLY A 27 -7.94 18.85 6.68
C GLY A 27 -8.72 17.68 7.29
N VAL A 28 -10.04 17.75 7.36
CA VAL A 28 -10.89 16.66 7.88
C VAL A 28 -11.14 15.62 6.78
N VAL A 29 -11.11 14.34 7.14
CA VAL A 29 -11.37 13.23 6.20
C VAL A 29 -12.72 13.39 5.54
N CYS A 30 -12.76 13.43 4.20
CA CYS A 30 -13.96 13.63 3.42
C CYS A 30 -14.53 12.30 2.94
N ALA A 31 -15.65 11.85 3.54
CA ALA A 31 -16.27 10.58 3.24
C ALA A 31 -16.66 10.44 1.75
N ASP A 32 -17.28 11.47 1.18
CA ASP A 32 -17.78 11.44 -0.20
C ASP A 32 -16.64 11.32 -1.22
N GLU A 33 -15.52 12.06 -1.02
CA GLU A 33 -14.39 12.03 -1.93
C GLU A 33 -13.62 10.70 -1.81
N ASN A 34 -13.44 10.16 -0.60
CA ASN A 34 -12.83 8.83 -0.41
C ASN A 34 -13.70 7.73 -1.03
N LYS A 35 -15.02 7.84 -0.93
CA LYS A 35 -15.95 6.92 -1.59
C LYS A 35 -15.84 6.97 -3.12
N LYS A 36 -15.60 8.15 -3.72
CA LYS A 36 -15.33 8.26 -5.17
C LYS A 36 -14.06 7.52 -5.55
N ILE A 37 -12.96 7.70 -4.79
CA ILE A 37 -11.70 6.99 -5.02
C ILE A 37 -11.92 5.47 -4.98
N ILE A 38 -12.55 4.96 -3.93
CA ILE A 38 -12.80 3.53 -3.75
C ILE A 38 -13.68 2.98 -4.88
N ARG A 39 -14.76 3.68 -5.26
CA ARG A 39 -15.63 3.26 -6.36
C ARG A 39 -14.92 3.25 -7.72
N HIS A 40 -14.05 4.24 -7.98
CA HIS A 40 -13.23 4.27 -9.16
C HIS A 40 -12.30 3.06 -9.23
N LEU A 41 -11.62 2.74 -8.14
CA LEU A 41 -10.80 1.54 -8.02
C LEU A 41 -11.61 0.26 -8.28
N GLU A 42 -12.75 0.11 -7.61
CA GLU A 42 -13.64 -1.04 -7.73
C GLU A 42 -14.18 -1.21 -9.18
N SER A 43 -14.47 -0.11 -9.87
CA SER A 43 -14.95 -0.13 -11.26
C SER A 43 -13.90 -0.65 -12.24
N GLY A 44 -12.61 -0.44 -11.93
CA GLY A 44 -11.47 -0.97 -12.69
C GLY A 44 -11.03 -2.38 -12.27
N GLY A 45 -11.80 -3.07 -11.41
CA GLY A 45 -11.52 -4.44 -11.03
C GLY A 45 -10.73 -4.60 -9.72
N ILE A 46 -10.33 -3.52 -9.07
CA ILE A 46 -9.59 -3.58 -7.80
C ILE A 46 -10.50 -4.09 -6.69
N ARG A 47 -9.96 -5.03 -5.90
CA ARG A 47 -10.64 -5.64 -4.74
C ARG A 47 -9.80 -5.63 -3.47
N SER A 48 -8.61 -5.03 -3.53
CA SER A 48 -7.66 -4.95 -2.42
C SER A 48 -7.11 -3.54 -2.32
N ILE A 49 -7.32 -2.86 -1.19
CA ILE A 49 -6.94 -1.46 -0.97
C ILE A 49 -6.20 -1.36 0.36
N LEU A 50 -5.03 -0.72 0.36
CA LEU A 50 -4.18 -0.53 1.52
C LEU A 50 -4.00 0.96 1.79
N TYR A 51 -4.42 1.42 2.95
CA TYR A 51 -4.25 2.79 3.42
C TYR A 51 -3.04 2.89 4.33
N GLY A 52 -1.96 3.47 3.81
CA GLY A 52 -0.67 3.59 4.50
C GLY A 52 0.04 4.90 4.17
N GLY A 53 1.25 4.82 3.63
CA GLY A 53 2.08 5.99 3.33
C GLY A 53 1.40 7.03 2.44
N ASN A 54 0.81 6.63 1.31
CA ASN A 54 0.15 7.55 0.39
C ASN A 54 -1.08 8.26 1.02
N ALA A 55 -1.73 7.61 1.98
CA ALA A 55 -2.84 8.18 2.75
C ALA A 55 -2.35 9.00 3.96
N VAL A 56 -1.04 9.17 4.11
CA VAL A 56 -0.39 9.92 5.19
C VAL A 56 -0.73 9.37 6.59
N PHE A 57 -0.95 8.05 6.73
CA PHE A 57 -1.21 7.40 8.01
C PHE A 57 -0.06 7.53 9.02
N TYR A 58 1.15 7.87 8.56
CA TYR A 58 2.27 8.24 9.44
C TYR A 58 1.95 9.44 10.38
N HIS A 59 0.99 10.29 9.97
CA HIS A 59 0.66 11.54 10.66
C HIS A 59 -0.82 11.61 11.08
N ILE A 60 -1.56 10.50 10.98
CA ILE A 60 -2.94 10.46 11.45
C ILE A 60 -2.98 10.59 12.97
N SER A 61 -3.88 11.41 13.51
CA SER A 61 -4.07 11.49 14.95
C SER A 61 -4.97 10.36 15.46
N LEU A 62 -4.81 9.96 16.72
CA LEU A 62 -5.68 8.95 17.33
C LEU A 62 -7.14 9.44 17.37
N ASN A 63 -7.35 10.75 17.53
CA ASN A 63 -8.70 11.34 17.58
C ASN A 63 -9.46 11.22 16.26
N GLU A 64 -8.77 11.23 15.10
CA GLU A 64 -9.44 11.06 13.81
C GLU A 64 -9.41 9.61 13.31
N PHE A 65 -8.64 8.71 13.96
CA PHE A 65 -8.41 7.36 13.48
C PHE A 65 -9.71 6.56 13.38
N ALA A 66 -10.53 6.53 14.42
CA ALA A 66 -11.82 5.83 14.43
C ALA A 66 -12.78 6.34 13.33
N THR A 67 -12.87 7.66 13.16
CA THR A 67 -13.70 8.26 12.09
C THR A 67 -13.18 7.88 10.71
N THR A 68 -11.84 7.89 10.52
CA THR A 68 -11.22 7.45 9.28
C THR A 68 -11.54 5.99 8.97
N LEU A 69 -11.39 5.10 9.96
CA LEU A 69 -11.74 3.69 9.81
C LEU A 69 -13.19 3.48 9.42
N SER A 70 -14.13 4.21 10.04
CA SER A 70 -15.56 4.17 9.68
C SER A 70 -15.76 4.56 8.22
N VAL A 71 -15.18 5.70 7.78
CA VAL A 71 -15.28 6.16 6.38
C VAL A 71 -14.77 5.08 5.41
N LEU A 72 -13.65 4.43 5.71
CA LEU A 72 -13.10 3.38 4.86
C LEU A 72 -13.99 2.14 4.81
N ALA A 73 -14.47 1.69 5.97
CA ALA A 73 -15.35 0.53 6.08
C ALA A 73 -16.67 0.71 5.32
N ASP A 74 -17.28 1.89 5.45
CA ASP A 74 -18.59 2.21 4.85
C ASP A 74 -18.51 2.51 3.34
N SER A 75 -17.32 2.94 2.86
CA SER A 75 -17.14 3.32 1.45
C SER A 75 -16.94 2.13 0.52
N ALA A 76 -16.35 1.04 1.02
CA ALA A 76 -16.00 -0.14 0.23
C ALA A 76 -17.17 -1.13 0.10
N SER A 77 -17.25 -1.80 -1.06
CA SER A 77 -18.20 -2.89 -1.28
C SER A 77 -17.87 -4.13 -0.44
N SER A 78 -18.85 -5.03 -0.25
CA SER A 78 -18.68 -6.27 0.51
C SER A 78 -17.63 -7.24 -0.07
N ASN A 79 -17.17 -7.01 -1.30
CA ASN A 79 -16.15 -7.81 -1.97
C ASN A 79 -14.75 -7.18 -1.90
N THR A 80 -14.62 -5.98 -1.34
CA THR A 80 -13.36 -5.24 -1.29
C THR A 80 -12.72 -5.36 0.08
N VAL A 81 -11.48 -5.84 0.10
CA VAL A 81 -10.62 -5.88 1.27
C VAL A 81 -10.01 -4.49 1.50
N ILE A 82 -10.15 -3.97 2.71
CA ILE A 82 -9.44 -2.78 3.17
C ILE A 82 -8.41 -3.18 4.22
N VAL A 83 -7.19 -2.70 4.05
CA VAL A 83 -6.10 -2.89 5.01
C VAL A 83 -5.66 -1.49 5.50
N PRO A 84 -6.06 -1.06 6.70
CA PRO A 84 -5.53 0.17 7.29
C PRO A 84 -4.12 -0.08 7.84
N SER A 85 -3.40 1.02 8.15
CA SER A 85 -2.08 0.94 8.79
C SER A 85 -2.10 1.47 10.21
N ILE A 86 -1.14 1.00 11.01
CA ILE A 86 -0.86 1.44 12.38
C ILE A 86 0.60 1.84 12.52
N GLY A 87 0.94 2.57 13.55
CA GLY A 87 2.31 2.99 13.85
C GLY A 87 2.71 4.31 13.18
N PRO A 88 4.03 4.59 13.03
CA PRO A 88 5.17 3.68 13.23
C PRO A 88 5.65 3.54 14.68
N ALA A 89 5.33 4.48 15.59
CA ALA A 89 5.74 4.40 16.99
C ALA A 89 4.94 3.29 17.71
N TYR A 90 5.63 2.42 18.46
CA TYR A 90 5.03 1.25 19.10
C TYR A 90 3.84 1.60 20.01
N GLY A 91 4.00 2.58 20.92
CA GLY A 91 2.92 2.98 21.83
C GLY A 91 1.69 3.51 21.08
N PHE A 92 1.92 4.30 20.03
CA PHE A 92 0.83 4.79 19.18
C PHE A 92 0.14 3.66 18.40
N ALA A 93 0.92 2.68 17.89
CA ALA A 93 0.38 1.49 17.25
C ALA A 93 -0.48 0.67 18.21
N ALA A 94 -0.07 0.52 19.48
CA ALA A 94 -0.85 -0.17 20.49
C ALA A 94 -2.19 0.53 20.78
N ASP A 95 -2.17 1.87 20.93
CA ASP A 95 -3.41 2.65 21.10
C ASP A 95 -4.34 2.54 19.86
N GLN A 96 -3.76 2.51 18.65
CA GLN A 96 -4.52 2.30 17.41
C GLN A 96 -5.13 0.90 17.33
N VAL A 97 -4.44 -0.13 17.82
CA VAL A 97 -4.96 -1.51 17.92
C VAL A 97 -6.19 -1.56 18.81
N ASP A 98 -6.20 -0.84 19.94
CA ASP A 98 -7.37 -0.79 20.82
C ASP A 98 -8.61 -0.20 20.11
N VAL A 99 -8.43 0.83 19.29
CA VAL A 99 -9.49 1.38 18.44
C VAL A 99 -9.92 0.38 17.37
N LEU A 100 -8.99 -0.34 16.74
CA LEU A 100 -9.28 -1.32 15.67
C LEU A 100 -10.13 -2.51 16.13
N ARG A 101 -10.14 -2.82 17.43
CA ARG A 101 -10.98 -3.90 17.98
C ARG A 101 -12.47 -3.68 17.80
N ASP A 102 -12.89 -2.44 17.62
CA ASP A 102 -14.28 -2.08 17.33
C ASP A 102 -14.65 -2.23 15.85
N PHE A 103 -13.67 -2.66 15.01
CA PHE A 103 -13.83 -2.81 13.56
C PHE A 103 -13.46 -4.21 13.08
N GLU A 104 -14.07 -4.64 11.98
CA GLU A 104 -13.85 -5.97 11.40
C GLU A 104 -12.88 -5.97 10.20
N PHE A 105 -11.79 -5.19 10.25
CA PHE A 105 -10.76 -5.26 9.21
C PHE A 105 -10.06 -6.63 9.25
N PRO A 106 -9.84 -7.28 8.07
CA PRO A 106 -9.25 -8.63 8.02
C PRO A 106 -7.83 -8.71 8.56
N THR A 107 -7.05 -7.65 8.40
CA THR A 107 -5.69 -7.46 8.90
C THR A 107 -5.34 -5.98 8.89
N VAL A 108 -4.20 -5.60 9.45
CA VAL A 108 -3.65 -4.23 9.43
C VAL A 108 -2.18 -4.26 9.08
N MET A 109 -1.63 -3.17 8.52
CA MET A 109 -0.22 -3.07 8.19
C MET A 109 0.53 -2.23 9.23
N LEU A 110 1.65 -2.75 9.75
CA LEU A 110 2.56 -1.97 10.59
C LEU A 110 3.45 -1.09 9.72
N LEU A 111 3.39 0.23 9.92
CA LEU A 111 4.31 1.18 9.29
C LEU A 111 5.69 1.04 9.94
N PRO A 112 6.79 0.93 9.15
CA PRO A 112 8.11 0.72 9.72
C PRO A 112 8.64 1.98 10.39
N SER A 113 9.17 1.83 11.61
CA SER A 113 9.98 2.85 12.29
C SER A 113 11.42 2.78 11.79
N ARG A 114 12.08 3.95 11.67
CA ARG A 114 13.49 4.05 11.26
C ARG A 114 14.43 4.24 12.42
N ASP A 115 13.97 4.98 13.41
CA ASP A 115 14.81 5.44 14.52
C ASP A 115 14.38 4.80 15.84
N VAL A 116 15.33 4.65 16.75
CA VAL A 116 15.10 4.11 18.10
C VAL A 116 14.51 2.69 18.05
N VAL A 117 15.05 1.84 17.20
CA VAL A 117 14.66 0.44 17.04
C VAL A 117 15.88 -0.48 16.89
N ASP A 118 15.73 -1.71 17.31
CA ASP A 118 16.59 -2.83 16.97
C ASP A 118 15.74 -4.01 16.50
N GLN A 119 16.37 -4.99 15.89
CA GLN A 119 15.65 -6.08 15.22
C GLN A 119 14.87 -6.98 16.19
N ASP A 120 15.41 -7.31 17.34
CA ASP A 120 14.73 -8.11 18.37
C ASP A 120 13.55 -7.33 18.97
N GLY A 121 13.71 -6.03 19.16
CA GLY A 121 12.66 -5.11 19.60
C GLY A 121 11.53 -5.02 18.58
N ILE A 122 11.85 -4.95 17.28
CA ILE A 122 10.87 -4.98 16.20
C ILE A 122 10.07 -6.29 16.23
N ALA A 123 10.75 -7.44 16.27
CA ALA A 123 10.08 -8.74 16.31
C ALA A 123 9.15 -8.87 17.53
N THR A 124 9.63 -8.46 18.70
CA THR A 124 8.82 -8.43 19.94
C THR A 124 7.59 -7.52 19.78
N GLY A 125 7.78 -6.34 19.17
CA GLY A 125 6.70 -5.38 18.92
C GLY A 125 5.63 -5.94 17.96
N VAL A 126 6.05 -6.56 16.86
CA VAL A 126 5.16 -7.21 15.90
C VAL A 126 4.31 -8.29 16.57
N LEU A 127 4.94 -9.20 17.35
CA LEU A 127 4.24 -10.26 18.06
C LEU A 127 3.21 -9.70 19.03
N ARG A 128 3.59 -8.73 19.87
CA ARG A 128 2.67 -8.10 20.85
C ARG A 128 1.49 -7.39 20.18
N LEU A 129 1.71 -6.69 19.06
CA LEU A 129 0.62 -6.02 18.34
C LEU A 129 -0.33 -7.03 17.69
N ALA A 130 0.20 -8.14 17.13
CA ALA A 130 -0.62 -9.21 16.59
C ALA A 130 -1.47 -9.89 17.69
N ASP A 131 -0.87 -10.18 18.84
CA ASP A 131 -1.56 -10.74 20.02
C ASP A 131 -2.65 -9.80 20.54
N GLN A 132 -2.34 -8.49 20.69
CA GLN A 132 -3.30 -7.48 21.15
C GLN A 132 -4.47 -7.34 20.16
N LEU A 133 -4.20 -7.37 18.85
CA LEU A 133 -5.22 -7.32 17.80
C LEU A 133 -6.04 -8.62 17.71
N GLY A 134 -5.46 -9.75 18.14
CA GLY A 134 -6.06 -11.09 18.02
C GLY A 134 -6.04 -11.64 16.60
N LYS A 135 -5.16 -11.15 15.72
CA LYS A 135 -4.99 -11.61 14.34
C LYS A 135 -3.61 -11.23 13.80
N PRO A 136 -3.07 -11.98 12.80
CA PRO A 136 -1.81 -11.65 12.17
C PRO A 136 -1.85 -10.30 11.47
N ILE A 137 -0.71 -9.59 11.43
CA ILE A 137 -0.54 -8.28 10.82
C ILE A 137 0.32 -8.32 9.56
N VAL A 138 0.22 -7.29 8.73
CA VAL A 138 1.06 -7.15 7.54
C VAL A 138 2.39 -6.53 7.93
N LEU A 139 3.48 -7.23 7.58
CA LEU A 139 4.83 -6.73 7.75
C LEU A 139 5.24 -5.88 6.55
N TYR A 140 5.69 -4.65 6.77
CA TYR A 140 6.10 -3.73 5.72
C TYR A 140 7.63 -3.57 5.70
N LEU A 141 8.31 -4.33 4.84
CA LEU A 141 9.75 -4.25 4.63
C LEU A 141 10.06 -3.15 3.60
N LYS A 142 10.29 -1.94 4.09
CA LYS A 142 10.61 -0.74 3.29
C LYS A 142 12.06 -0.32 3.43
N ILE A 143 12.70 -0.71 4.50
CA ILE A 143 14.08 -0.38 4.85
C ILE A 143 14.89 -1.65 4.65
N ASP A 144 16.03 -1.53 3.97
CA ASP A 144 16.93 -2.64 3.76
C ASP A 144 17.39 -3.23 5.10
N GLU A 145 17.38 -4.56 5.22
CA GLU A 145 17.78 -5.29 6.43
C GLU A 145 17.03 -4.84 7.73
N TRP A 146 15.81 -4.29 7.58
CA TRP A 146 15.04 -3.81 8.74
C TRP A 146 14.73 -4.91 9.76
N LEU A 147 14.54 -6.13 9.28
CA LEU A 147 14.31 -7.31 10.09
C LEU A 147 15.07 -8.51 9.51
N ASP A 148 15.88 -9.19 10.33
CA ASP A 148 16.61 -10.38 9.91
C ASP A 148 15.64 -11.47 9.45
N PRO A 149 15.91 -12.18 8.34
CA PRO A 149 15.05 -13.27 7.87
C PRO A 149 14.76 -14.36 8.92
N LYS A 150 15.68 -14.65 9.84
CA LYS A 150 15.43 -15.60 10.93
C LYS A 150 14.34 -15.12 11.91
N LEU A 151 14.26 -13.80 12.14
CA LEU A 151 13.19 -13.23 12.95
C LEU A 151 11.86 -13.23 12.19
N ILE A 152 11.89 -13.05 10.88
CA ILE A 152 10.70 -13.24 10.02
C ILE A 152 10.20 -14.68 10.11
N GLU A 153 11.09 -15.67 10.02
CA GLU A 153 10.77 -17.11 10.17
C GLU A 153 10.14 -17.42 11.55
N SER A 154 10.71 -16.85 12.62
CA SER A 154 10.13 -17.00 13.97
C SER A 154 8.73 -16.42 14.05
N LEU A 155 8.53 -15.17 13.58
CA LEU A 155 7.23 -14.50 13.59
C LEU A 155 6.19 -15.23 12.70
N GLU A 156 6.62 -15.84 11.60
CA GLU A 156 5.76 -16.69 10.77
C GLU A 156 5.35 -17.96 11.53
N SER A 157 6.29 -18.60 12.20
CA SER A 157 6.04 -19.80 13.02
C SER A 157 5.08 -19.54 14.18
N ASP A 158 5.14 -18.30 14.74
CA ASP A 158 4.23 -17.82 15.78
C ASP A 158 2.86 -17.37 15.22
N GLY A 159 2.69 -17.37 13.89
CA GLY A 159 1.45 -16.94 13.23
C GLY A 159 1.19 -15.42 13.33
N ALA A 160 2.22 -14.61 13.55
CA ALA A 160 2.08 -13.16 13.73
C ALA A 160 1.99 -12.38 12.40
N ILE A 161 2.43 -12.98 11.28
CA ILE A 161 2.48 -12.33 9.97
C ILE A 161 1.34 -12.80 9.07
N SER A 162 0.51 -11.87 8.60
CA SER A 162 -0.52 -12.13 7.59
C SER A 162 0.10 -12.29 6.19
N TRP A 163 0.85 -11.30 5.76
CA TRP A 163 1.62 -11.27 4.52
C TRP A 163 2.70 -10.18 4.60
N ILE A 164 3.62 -10.17 3.63
CA ILE A 164 4.71 -9.21 3.56
C ILE A 164 4.51 -8.26 2.38
N LYS A 165 4.57 -6.96 2.65
CA LYS A 165 4.77 -5.92 1.64
C LYS A 165 6.26 -5.64 1.53
N TYR A 166 6.89 -6.08 0.45
CA TYR A 166 8.31 -5.84 0.20
C TYR A 166 8.51 -4.59 -0.66
N ALA A 167 9.20 -3.58 -0.16
CA ALA A 167 9.36 -2.29 -0.84
C ALA A 167 10.76 -1.68 -0.62
N VAL A 168 11.77 -2.51 -0.53
CA VAL A 168 13.17 -2.06 -0.60
C VAL A 168 13.49 -1.70 -2.04
N VAL A 169 13.96 -0.49 -2.27
CA VAL A 169 14.29 0.00 -3.62
C VAL A 169 15.69 -0.42 -3.98
N ARG A 170 15.85 -1.03 -5.16
CA ARG A 170 17.14 -1.39 -5.75
C ARG A 170 17.33 -0.69 -7.10
N ASP A 171 18.56 -0.35 -7.44
CA ASP A 171 18.89 0.16 -8.77
C ASP A 171 18.61 -0.88 -9.86
N ASP A 172 18.95 -2.15 -9.60
CA ASP A 172 18.51 -3.31 -10.36
C ASP A 172 17.61 -4.20 -9.48
N PRO A 173 16.31 -4.24 -9.74
CA PRO A 173 15.39 -5.07 -8.96
C PRO A 173 15.64 -6.58 -9.03
N SER A 174 16.42 -7.07 -10.01
CA SER A 174 16.79 -8.47 -10.12
C SER A 174 17.95 -8.85 -9.18
N ASP A 175 18.70 -7.85 -8.69
CA ASP A 175 19.82 -8.03 -7.77
C ASP A 175 19.44 -7.61 -6.34
N ASP A 176 18.66 -8.48 -5.67
CA ASP A 176 18.18 -8.23 -4.33
C ASP A 176 18.40 -9.42 -3.38
N ASP A 177 19.58 -9.41 -2.73
CA ASP A 177 19.96 -10.46 -1.79
C ASP A 177 19.08 -10.52 -0.55
N TYR A 178 18.54 -9.38 -0.11
CA TYR A 178 17.63 -9.38 1.04
C TYR A 178 16.30 -10.04 0.67
N LEU A 179 15.74 -9.74 -0.50
CA LEU A 179 14.52 -10.41 -0.97
C LEU A 179 14.76 -11.92 -1.15
N ARG A 180 15.91 -12.37 -1.69
CA ARG A 180 16.25 -13.80 -1.79
C ARG A 180 16.22 -14.48 -0.43
N ARG A 181 16.85 -13.89 0.58
CA ARG A 181 16.83 -14.45 1.94
C ARG A 181 15.45 -14.43 2.61
N VAL A 182 14.60 -13.45 2.28
CA VAL A 182 13.23 -13.40 2.78
C VAL A 182 12.38 -14.51 2.18
N ILE A 183 12.48 -14.77 0.87
CA ILE A 183 11.71 -15.85 0.22
C ILE A 183 12.20 -17.26 0.58
N ASP A 184 13.41 -17.39 1.10
CA ASP A 184 13.91 -18.67 1.64
C ASP A 184 13.21 -19.08 2.94
N VAL A 185 12.64 -18.12 3.70
CA VAL A 185 12.05 -18.35 5.02
C VAL A 185 10.56 -18.00 5.11
N PHE A 186 9.99 -17.35 4.09
CA PHE A 186 8.59 -16.92 4.09
C PHE A 186 7.89 -17.28 2.76
N PRO A 187 6.64 -17.78 2.78
CA PRO A 187 5.92 -18.22 1.58
C PRO A 187 5.78 -17.09 0.54
N THR A 188 6.22 -17.35 -0.70
CA THR A 188 6.20 -16.35 -1.78
C THR A 188 4.79 -15.94 -2.20
N ASP A 189 3.80 -16.84 -2.02
CA ASP A 189 2.39 -16.56 -2.28
C ASP A 189 1.76 -15.60 -1.26
N ARG A 190 2.52 -15.22 -0.22
CA ARG A 190 2.16 -14.21 0.79
C ARG A 190 3.10 -13.00 0.79
N ILE A 191 3.87 -12.79 -0.30
CA ILE A 191 4.71 -11.60 -0.50
C ILE A 191 4.18 -10.82 -1.69
N VAL A 192 4.12 -9.47 -1.57
CA VAL A 192 3.80 -8.57 -2.67
C VAL A 192 4.89 -7.52 -2.87
N SER A 193 5.19 -7.17 -4.12
CA SER A 193 6.03 -6.03 -4.47
C SER A 193 5.35 -4.72 -4.03
N GLY A 194 6.07 -3.90 -3.29
CA GLY A 194 5.52 -2.70 -2.64
C GLY A 194 5.88 -1.38 -3.32
N ILE A 195 6.42 -1.39 -4.56
CA ILE A 195 7.07 -0.22 -5.16
C ILE A 195 6.30 0.33 -6.38
N GLY A 196 5.25 -0.31 -6.83
CA GLY A 196 4.48 0.08 -8.02
C GLY A 196 4.68 -0.87 -9.19
N GLU A 197 4.33 -0.38 -10.39
CA GLU A 197 4.41 -1.14 -11.63
C GLU A 197 5.86 -1.37 -12.10
N GLN A 198 6.80 -0.48 -11.76
CA GLN A 198 8.17 -0.52 -12.29
C GLN A 198 8.91 -1.84 -12.04
N PRO A 199 9.04 -2.36 -10.79
CA PRO A 199 9.73 -3.62 -10.54
C PRO A 199 8.80 -4.83 -10.60
N ALA A 200 7.49 -4.67 -10.79
CA ALA A 200 6.50 -5.73 -10.61
C ALA A 200 6.79 -6.96 -11.48
N ILE A 201 7.16 -6.76 -12.76
CA ILE A 201 7.46 -7.87 -13.69
C ILE A 201 8.64 -8.69 -13.16
N ILE A 202 9.73 -8.02 -12.78
CA ILE A 202 10.95 -8.68 -12.28
C ILE A 202 10.63 -9.42 -10.97
N HIS A 203 9.99 -8.75 -10.02
CA HIS A 203 9.68 -9.35 -8.73
C HIS A 203 8.77 -10.57 -8.84
N LEU A 204 7.73 -10.53 -9.67
CA LEU A 204 6.82 -11.66 -9.82
C LEU A 204 7.45 -12.80 -10.64
N ARG A 205 8.24 -12.47 -11.68
CA ARG A 205 8.88 -13.45 -12.56
C ARG A 205 10.08 -14.14 -11.90
N ASP A 206 10.99 -13.33 -11.32
CA ASP A 206 12.33 -13.82 -10.92
C ASP A 206 12.35 -14.28 -9.44
N PHE A 207 11.49 -13.71 -8.59
CA PHE A 207 11.38 -14.10 -7.18
C PHE A 207 10.09 -14.86 -6.86
N ALA A 208 9.23 -15.10 -7.86
CA ALA A 208 7.98 -15.85 -7.73
C ALA A 208 7.03 -15.30 -6.64
N ILE A 209 7.12 -14.01 -6.29
CA ILE A 209 6.17 -13.38 -5.39
C ILE A 209 4.83 -13.14 -6.09
N THR A 210 3.75 -12.99 -5.33
CA THR A 210 2.40 -13.26 -5.85
C THR A 210 1.70 -12.07 -6.50
N GLY A 211 2.04 -10.84 -6.14
CA GLY A 211 1.35 -9.65 -6.64
C GLY A 211 2.13 -8.36 -6.36
N PHE A 212 1.50 -7.23 -6.59
CA PHE A 212 2.12 -5.93 -6.31
C PHE A 212 1.14 -4.89 -5.79
N THR A 213 1.68 -3.88 -5.12
CA THR A 213 0.94 -2.69 -4.72
C THR A 213 1.25 -1.54 -5.67
N SER A 214 0.29 -0.69 -5.98
CA SER A 214 0.52 0.49 -6.82
C SER A 214 -0.19 1.73 -6.30
N GLY A 215 0.45 2.90 -6.52
CA GLY A 215 -0.18 4.20 -6.40
C GLY A 215 -0.83 4.63 -7.71
N CYS A 216 -0.16 4.41 -8.85
CA CYS A 216 -0.68 4.81 -10.17
C CYS A 216 -1.96 4.08 -10.56
N VAL A 217 -2.22 2.91 -9.99
CA VAL A 217 -3.52 2.20 -10.06
C VAL A 217 -4.70 3.10 -9.68
N CYS A 218 -4.49 4.10 -8.81
CA CYS A 218 -5.54 5.04 -8.41
C CYS A 218 -6.02 5.94 -9.56
N VAL A 219 -5.23 6.06 -10.64
CA VAL A 219 -5.60 6.80 -11.84
C VAL A 219 -6.15 5.86 -12.91
N ALA A 220 -5.49 4.70 -13.12
CA ALA A 220 -5.84 3.76 -14.19
C ALA A 220 -5.97 2.31 -13.68
N PRO A 221 -6.99 2.00 -12.88
CA PRO A 221 -7.11 0.71 -12.20
C PRO A 221 -7.23 -0.48 -13.16
N ALA A 222 -7.99 -0.35 -14.24
CA ALA A 222 -8.16 -1.44 -15.21
C ALA A 222 -6.84 -1.80 -15.91
N ARG A 223 -5.98 -0.82 -16.19
CA ARG A 223 -4.66 -1.06 -16.81
C ARG A 223 -3.69 -1.76 -15.86
N SER A 224 -3.65 -1.38 -14.57
CA SER A 224 -2.84 -2.11 -13.59
C SER A 224 -3.31 -3.56 -13.44
N MET A 225 -4.62 -3.81 -13.48
CA MET A 225 -5.17 -5.17 -13.47
C MET A 225 -4.79 -5.95 -14.74
N GLU A 226 -4.86 -5.32 -15.92
CA GLU A 226 -4.41 -5.93 -17.18
C GLU A 226 -2.92 -6.32 -17.12
N MET A 227 -2.06 -5.45 -16.57
CA MET A 227 -0.64 -5.75 -16.36
C MET A 227 -0.44 -6.98 -15.46
N MET A 228 -1.15 -7.03 -14.32
CA MET A 228 -1.08 -8.14 -13.40
C MET A 228 -1.51 -9.47 -14.05
N HIS A 229 -2.60 -9.44 -14.83
CA HIS A 229 -3.07 -10.62 -15.57
C HIS A 229 -2.05 -11.05 -16.63
N ALA A 230 -1.42 -10.12 -17.34
CA ALA A 230 -0.36 -10.42 -18.31
C ALA A 230 0.85 -11.09 -17.64
N ILE A 231 1.30 -10.57 -16.48
CA ILE A 231 2.40 -11.19 -15.73
C ILE A 231 2.04 -12.62 -15.31
N HIS A 232 0.84 -12.83 -14.75
CA HIS A 232 0.40 -14.16 -14.30
C HIS A 232 0.20 -15.16 -15.47
N ALA A 233 -0.08 -14.66 -16.67
CA ALA A 233 -0.16 -15.47 -17.88
C ALA A 233 1.21 -15.75 -18.52
N GLY A 234 2.29 -15.13 -18.02
CA GLY A 234 3.63 -15.21 -18.61
C GLY A 234 3.81 -14.36 -19.86
N ASP A 235 2.86 -13.47 -20.15
CA ASP A 235 2.93 -12.51 -21.27
C ASP A 235 3.68 -11.25 -20.82
N TYR A 236 4.99 -11.40 -20.69
CA TYR A 236 5.86 -10.34 -20.20
C TYR A 236 6.02 -9.18 -21.21
N ASP A 237 5.87 -9.44 -22.51
CA ASP A 237 5.92 -8.40 -23.52
C ASP A 237 4.72 -7.45 -23.37
N LYS A 238 3.52 -8.00 -23.17
CA LYS A 238 2.32 -7.22 -22.89
C LYS A 238 2.41 -6.48 -21.54
N ALA A 239 2.91 -7.15 -20.52
CA ALA A 239 3.12 -6.52 -19.22
C ALA A 239 4.10 -5.34 -19.31
N GLU A 240 5.18 -5.48 -20.08
CA GLU A 240 6.17 -4.42 -20.30
C GLU A 240 5.61 -3.24 -21.11
N GLU A 241 4.76 -3.50 -22.12
CA GLU A 241 4.03 -2.45 -22.83
C GLU A 241 3.20 -1.60 -21.87
N ILE A 242 2.43 -2.26 -20.97
CA ILE A 242 1.60 -1.58 -20.00
C ILE A 242 2.45 -0.85 -18.95
N ARG A 243 3.55 -1.46 -18.47
CA ARG A 243 4.47 -0.83 -17.53
C ARG A 243 4.99 0.50 -18.08
N ARG A 244 5.43 0.52 -19.36
CA ARG A 244 5.93 1.75 -20.01
C ARG A 244 4.87 2.85 -20.06
N TRP A 245 3.62 2.49 -20.17
CA TRP A 245 2.54 3.45 -20.18
C TRP A 245 2.37 4.15 -18.82
N PHE A 246 2.71 3.50 -17.70
CA PHE A 246 2.70 4.10 -16.37
C PHE A 246 3.92 4.98 -16.06
N LEU A 247 5.05 4.82 -16.78
CA LEU A 247 6.32 5.51 -16.48
C LEU A 247 6.18 7.02 -16.28
N PRO A 248 5.46 7.78 -17.13
CA PRO A 248 5.40 9.23 -16.97
C PRO A 248 4.94 9.69 -15.58
N LEU A 249 4.00 8.98 -14.97
CA LEU A 249 3.53 9.31 -13.63
C LEU A 249 4.41 8.68 -12.54
N GLU A 250 4.90 7.47 -12.72
CA GLU A 250 5.80 6.84 -11.77
C GLU A 250 7.13 7.58 -11.62
N ASP A 251 7.70 8.05 -12.73
CA ASP A 251 8.94 8.81 -12.73
C ASP A 251 8.79 10.12 -11.94
N LEU A 252 7.70 10.85 -12.12
CA LEU A 252 7.39 12.04 -11.32
C LEU A 252 7.25 11.69 -9.82
N ARG A 253 6.62 10.57 -9.50
CA ARG A 253 6.50 10.10 -8.11
C ARG A 253 7.86 9.82 -7.48
N ASN A 254 8.77 9.20 -8.24
CA ASN A 254 10.12 8.89 -7.77
C ASN A 254 11.02 10.14 -7.67
N GLN A 255 10.90 11.06 -8.61
CA GLN A 255 11.73 12.27 -8.68
C GLN A 255 11.33 13.34 -7.68
N ILE A 256 10.02 13.53 -7.45
CA ILE A 256 9.49 14.60 -6.61
C ILE A 256 9.17 14.07 -5.20
N ASN A 257 8.10 13.32 -5.08
CA ASN A 257 7.66 12.68 -3.85
C ASN A 257 6.44 11.80 -4.17
N PRO A 258 6.46 10.48 -3.86
CA PRO A 258 5.41 9.57 -4.29
C PRO A 258 4.03 9.88 -3.71
N ILE A 259 3.97 10.48 -2.50
CA ILE A 259 2.72 10.81 -1.81
C ILE A 259 2.11 12.06 -2.42
N ARG A 260 2.91 13.15 -2.51
CA ARG A 260 2.47 14.46 -3.00
C ARG A 260 2.01 14.37 -4.46
N VAL A 261 2.79 13.67 -5.30
CA VAL A 261 2.45 13.47 -6.72
C VAL A 261 1.15 12.68 -6.89
N LEU A 262 0.97 11.59 -6.16
CA LEU A 262 -0.25 10.79 -6.27
C LEU A 262 -1.49 11.57 -5.82
N HIS A 263 -1.35 12.37 -4.76
CA HIS A 263 -2.41 13.23 -4.25
C HIS A 263 -2.94 14.18 -5.34
N HIS A 264 -2.04 14.90 -6.00
CA HIS A 264 -2.40 15.78 -7.12
C HIS A 264 -2.86 15.02 -8.36
N ALA A 265 -2.29 13.84 -8.66
CA ALA A 265 -2.66 13.05 -9.83
C ALA A 265 -4.13 12.59 -9.79
N VAL A 266 -4.62 12.17 -8.62
CA VAL A 266 -6.02 11.75 -8.44
C VAL A 266 -6.99 12.93 -8.64
N ASP A 267 -6.65 14.12 -8.16
CA ASP A 267 -7.45 15.34 -8.37
C ASP A 267 -7.40 15.78 -9.84
N ALA A 268 -6.21 15.84 -10.44
CA ALA A 268 -6.01 16.25 -11.83
C ALA A 268 -6.67 15.31 -12.85
N ALA A 269 -6.78 14.03 -12.52
CA ALA A 269 -7.53 13.03 -13.29
C ALA A 269 -9.06 13.18 -13.15
N GLY A 270 -9.54 14.07 -12.28
CA GLY A 270 -10.97 14.31 -12.06
C GLY A 270 -11.69 13.19 -11.29
N ILE A 271 -10.95 12.33 -10.61
CA ILE A 271 -11.50 11.18 -9.88
C ILE A 271 -12.14 11.62 -8.57
N ALA A 272 -11.39 12.43 -7.78
CA ALA A 272 -11.86 12.95 -6.51
C ALA A 272 -11.10 14.24 -6.14
N LYS A 273 -11.70 15.09 -5.32
CA LYS A 273 -11.01 16.23 -4.70
C LYS A 273 -10.24 15.73 -3.49
N THR A 274 -8.91 15.69 -3.59
CA THR A 274 -8.05 15.17 -2.53
C THR A 274 -7.82 16.14 -1.38
N GLY A 275 -8.01 17.46 -1.65
CA GLY A 275 -7.87 18.53 -0.64
C GLY A 275 -6.40 18.82 -0.26
N PRO A 276 -6.15 19.41 0.90
CA PRO A 276 -4.80 19.74 1.34
C PRO A 276 -4.02 18.51 1.80
N LEU A 277 -2.70 18.56 1.61
CA LEU A 277 -1.80 17.58 2.21
C LEU A 277 -1.70 17.78 3.73
N GLN A 278 -1.51 16.68 4.45
CA GLN A 278 -1.25 16.72 5.89
C GLN A 278 0.16 17.24 6.19
N PRO A 279 0.35 18.06 7.24
CA PRO A 279 1.68 18.25 7.83
C PRO A 279 2.29 16.88 8.24
N PHE A 280 3.50 16.67 8.05
CA PHE A 280 4.70 17.36 7.62
C PHE A 280 4.94 17.33 6.09
N LEU A 281 3.93 17.20 5.30
CA LEU A 281 4.02 17.40 3.86
C LEU A 281 3.50 18.79 3.50
N SER A 282 4.09 19.37 2.45
CA SER A 282 3.67 20.65 1.87
C SER A 282 3.13 20.43 0.47
N ASP A 283 2.40 21.41 -0.02
CA ASP A 283 1.91 21.44 -1.39
C ASP A 283 3.05 21.55 -2.41
N LEU A 284 2.77 21.23 -3.67
CA LEU A 284 3.73 21.30 -4.77
C LEU A 284 3.65 22.67 -5.47
N PRO A 285 4.77 23.13 -6.09
CA PRO A 285 4.75 24.30 -6.99
C PRO A 285 3.87 24.04 -8.21
N ASP A 286 3.30 25.14 -8.79
CA ASP A 286 2.36 25.07 -9.90
C ASP A 286 2.94 24.35 -11.13
N ASP A 287 4.22 24.56 -11.45
CA ASP A 287 4.91 23.90 -12.55
C ASP A 287 5.00 22.37 -12.40
N GLN A 288 5.17 21.88 -11.17
CA GLN A 288 5.13 20.45 -10.88
C GLN A 288 3.70 19.89 -10.93
N ILE A 289 2.72 20.67 -10.45
CA ILE A 289 1.29 20.30 -10.53
C ILE A 289 0.87 20.19 -12.01
N ASP A 290 1.32 21.08 -12.88
CA ASP A 290 1.06 21.02 -14.32
C ASP A 290 1.64 19.76 -14.97
N GLN A 291 2.90 19.40 -14.65
CA GLN A 291 3.53 18.16 -15.13
C GLN A 291 2.76 16.92 -14.68
N ILE A 292 2.37 16.87 -13.41
CA ILE A 292 1.58 15.78 -12.84
C ILE A 292 0.21 15.68 -13.53
N SER A 293 -0.42 16.83 -13.81
CA SER A 293 -1.73 16.89 -14.48
C SER A 293 -1.66 16.31 -15.90
N ILE A 294 -0.60 16.61 -16.64
CA ILE A 294 -0.36 16.03 -17.97
C ILE A 294 -0.17 14.52 -17.88
N ALA A 295 0.73 14.07 -16.99
CA ALA A 295 1.01 12.65 -16.81
C ALA A 295 -0.22 11.86 -16.32
N ALA A 296 -0.98 12.39 -15.36
CA ALA A 296 -2.18 11.72 -14.86
C ALA A 296 -3.27 11.58 -15.93
N ARG A 297 -3.51 12.64 -16.72
CA ARG A 297 -4.51 12.62 -17.80
C ARG A 297 -4.11 11.71 -18.94
N SER A 298 -2.83 11.56 -19.27
CA SER A 298 -2.37 10.61 -20.29
C SER A 298 -2.66 9.14 -19.92
N LEU A 299 -2.83 8.85 -18.61
CA LEU A 299 -3.23 7.52 -18.15
C LEU A 299 -4.74 7.24 -18.31
N LEU A 300 -5.55 8.19 -18.76
CA LEU A 300 -6.99 8.01 -18.98
C LEU A 300 -7.34 7.74 -20.45
N THR A 301 -6.37 7.88 -21.36
CA THR A 301 -6.53 7.69 -22.80
C THR A 301 -5.97 6.36 -23.27
#